data_345fb6419b5d20f2b13c2938cd7e736d
#
_entry.id   345fb6419b5d20f2b13c2938cd7e736d
#
_cell.length_a   1.000
_cell.length_b   1.000
_cell.length_c   1.000
_cell.angle_alpha   90.00
_cell.angle_beta   90.00
_cell.angle_gamma   90.00
#
_symmetry.space_group_name_H-M   'P 1'
#
loop_
_entity.id
_entity.type
_entity.pdbx_description
1 polymer ?
#
loop_
_entity_poly.entity_id
_entity_poly.type
_entity_poly.pdbx_seq_one_letter_code
_entity_poly.pdbx_strand_id
1 'polypeptide(L)'
;MIIKGAKVYTEEGTFADKEVCITGEVFTETGGDGEKVVDGSGCYLIPGLTDIHFHGCMGKDFCDGTEESIQVMADYEASQGVTTIAPATMTFDEERLIRIAKAAKAHKNEKGAILCGINMEGPFISMAKKGAQNGKYIHKPDVAMFERLQEAAGGLFKLVDLAPEEEGAMEFIRAEKGKVVLSIAHTTADYETAKAAIEAGVTHMTHLYNAMNPINHRAPGPIIAAADDEYCEAELICDNVHIHPAIVRNTFKMFGEDRVIFISDTMEAAGLEDGMYELGGQPVIVKGNRATLEDGTIAGSNTNLMKCMRTAVKQMGIPLEKAVKCAAVNPAKSIGIYDQYGSITPGKVANAVLLAQETLEIKGVILKGQML
;
A
#
# COMPACT_ATOMS: atom_id res chain seq x y z
N MET A 1 1.75 -29.05 -3.75
CA MET A 1 2.50 -28.50 -4.91
C MET A 1 3.95 -28.27 -4.49
N ILE A 2 4.92 -28.55 -5.38
CA ILE A 2 6.34 -28.30 -5.12
C ILE A 2 6.87 -27.41 -6.24
N ILE A 3 7.48 -26.27 -5.90
CA ILE A 3 8.13 -25.36 -6.86
C ILE A 3 9.63 -25.64 -6.83
N LYS A 4 10.21 -25.94 -8.00
CA LYS A 4 11.64 -26.28 -8.15
C LYS A 4 12.33 -25.36 -9.13
N GLY A 5 13.63 -25.15 -8.95
CA GLY A 5 14.48 -24.41 -9.89
C GLY A 5 14.37 -22.88 -9.86
N ALA A 6 13.50 -22.33 -9.02
CA ALA A 6 13.41 -20.88 -8.83
C ALA A 6 14.46 -20.37 -7.85
N LYS A 7 14.88 -19.12 -8.03
CA LYS A 7 15.57 -18.36 -6.98
C LYS A 7 14.54 -17.79 -6.02
N VAL A 8 14.51 -18.31 -4.80
CA VAL A 8 13.48 -18.01 -3.79
C VAL A 8 13.95 -16.87 -2.89
N TYR A 9 13.10 -15.85 -2.73
CA TYR A 9 13.31 -14.79 -1.75
C TYR A 9 13.17 -15.33 -0.33
N THR A 10 14.19 -15.12 0.49
CA THR A 10 14.29 -15.66 1.86
C THR A 10 13.94 -14.60 2.92
N GLU A 11 13.74 -15.03 4.15
CA GLU A 11 13.50 -14.11 5.28
C GLU A 11 14.68 -13.18 5.57
N GLU A 12 15.91 -13.61 5.20
CA GLU A 12 17.12 -12.79 5.30
C GLU A 12 17.18 -11.67 4.25
N GLY A 13 16.17 -11.57 3.39
CA GLY A 13 16.10 -10.54 2.35
C GLY A 13 17.04 -10.78 1.17
N THR A 14 17.36 -12.05 0.88
CA THR A 14 18.24 -12.48 -0.22
C THR A 14 17.56 -13.54 -1.08
N PHE A 15 18.15 -13.87 -2.23
CA PHE A 15 17.69 -14.96 -3.07
C PHE A 15 18.54 -16.21 -2.89
N ALA A 16 17.90 -17.38 -2.73
CA ALA A 16 18.55 -18.67 -2.59
C ALA A 16 17.95 -19.72 -3.53
N ASP A 17 18.77 -20.69 -3.94
CA ASP A 17 18.30 -21.85 -4.67
C ASP A 17 17.72 -22.84 -3.64
N LYS A 18 16.39 -22.94 -3.59
CA LYS A 18 15.69 -23.91 -2.72
C LYS A 18 14.36 -24.32 -3.33
N GLU A 19 13.87 -25.50 -2.95
CA GLU A 19 12.52 -25.94 -3.26
C GLU A 19 11.51 -25.29 -2.30
N VAL A 20 10.32 -25.01 -2.78
CA VAL A 20 9.21 -24.50 -1.97
C VAL A 20 8.05 -25.48 -2.04
N CYS A 21 7.64 -25.98 -0.89
CA CYS A 21 6.52 -26.92 -0.75
C CYS A 21 5.26 -26.18 -0.27
N ILE A 22 4.13 -26.57 -0.82
CA ILE A 22 2.81 -26.02 -0.51
C ILE A 22 1.83 -27.18 -0.34
N THR A 23 1.17 -27.23 0.82
CA THR A 23 0.12 -28.21 1.12
C THR A 23 -1.16 -27.47 1.54
N GLY A 24 -2.25 -27.71 0.81
CA GLY A 24 -3.46 -26.91 0.98
C GLY A 24 -3.19 -25.44 0.68
N GLU A 25 -3.47 -24.57 1.63
CA GLU A 25 -3.32 -23.11 1.48
C GLU A 25 -2.00 -22.56 2.10
N VAL A 26 -1.11 -23.40 2.62
CA VAL A 26 0.07 -22.93 3.36
C VAL A 26 1.39 -23.45 2.80
N PHE A 27 2.45 -22.68 2.99
CA PHE A 27 3.82 -23.19 2.79
C PHE A 27 4.15 -24.24 3.83
N THR A 28 4.90 -25.28 3.41
CA THR A 28 5.31 -26.40 4.27
C THR A 28 6.81 -26.66 4.12
N GLU A 29 7.42 -27.30 5.13
CA GLU A 29 8.84 -27.67 5.07
C GLU A 29 9.11 -28.78 4.06
N THR A 30 8.17 -29.71 3.91
CA THR A 30 8.27 -30.85 3.01
C THR A 30 7.00 -31.04 2.19
N GLY A 31 7.16 -31.47 0.95
CA GLY A 31 6.03 -31.88 0.09
C GLY A 31 5.64 -33.35 0.33
N GLY A 32 4.39 -33.68 0.02
CA GLY A 32 3.88 -35.01 0.02
C GLY A 32 4.26 -35.82 -1.26
N ASP A 33 4.16 -37.15 -1.21
CA ASP A 33 4.35 -38.00 -2.39
C ASP A 33 3.26 -37.76 -3.44
N GLY A 34 3.65 -37.59 -4.70
CA GLY A 34 2.73 -37.39 -5.82
C GLY A 34 2.20 -35.96 -6.01
N GLU A 35 2.76 -34.98 -5.33
CA GLU A 35 2.38 -33.59 -5.51
C GLU A 35 2.76 -33.02 -6.90
N LYS A 36 1.94 -32.08 -7.39
CA LYS A 36 2.21 -31.37 -8.64
C LYS A 36 3.53 -30.59 -8.52
N VAL A 37 4.45 -30.84 -9.43
CA VAL A 37 5.70 -30.08 -9.54
C VAL A 37 5.51 -28.93 -10.51
N VAL A 38 5.91 -27.73 -10.10
CA VAL A 38 5.96 -26.52 -10.91
C VAL A 38 7.43 -26.20 -11.19
N ASP A 39 7.79 -26.11 -12.47
CA ASP A 39 9.12 -25.70 -12.89
C ASP A 39 9.25 -24.16 -12.81
N GLY A 40 10.08 -23.70 -11.91
CA GLY A 40 10.43 -22.29 -11.70
C GLY A 40 11.78 -21.90 -12.30
N SER A 41 12.38 -22.76 -13.13
CA SER A 41 13.68 -22.47 -13.76
C SER A 41 13.67 -21.13 -14.50
N GLY A 42 14.70 -20.33 -14.30
CA GLY A 42 14.77 -18.97 -14.88
C GLY A 42 13.84 -17.94 -14.23
N CYS A 43 13.22 -18.29 -13.10
CA CYS A 43 12.38 -17.36 -12.34
C CYS A 43 12.95 -17.02 -10.97
N TYR A 44 12.57 -15.84 -10.48
CA TYR A 44 12.51 -15.53 -9.05
C TYR A 44 11.16 -15.99 -8.51
N LEU A 45 11.15 -16.52 -7.30
CA LEU A 45 9.92 -16.70 -6.51
C LEU A 45 9.95 -15.72 -5.35
N ILE A 46 9.04 -14.77 -5.37
CA ILE A 46 8.91 -13.72 -4.34
C ILE A 46 7.61 -13.92 -3.55
N PRO A 47 7.49 -13.41 -2.31
CA PRO A 47 6.21 -13.34 -1.63
C PRO A 47 5.20 -12.56 -2.47
N GLY A 48 3.93 -12.90 -2.38
CA GLY A 48 2.87 -12.08 -2.94
C GLY A 48 2.95 -10.66 -2.37
N LEU A 49 2.76 -9.66 -3.23
CA LEU A 49 2.85 -8.26 -2.85
C LEU A 49 1.68 -7.86 -1.94
N THR A 50 1.89 -6.82 -1.16
CA THR A 50 0.91 -6.23 -0.24
C THR A 50 0.77 -4.74 -0.56
N ASP A 51 -0.40 -4.31 -1.06
CA ASP A 51 -0.68 -2.89 -1.30
C ASP A 51 -1.55 -2.33 -0.18
N ILE A 52 -1.00 -1.36 0.55
CA ILE A 52 -1.67 -0.75 1.72
C ILE A 52 -2.22 0.64 1.43
N HIS A 53 -2.08 1.10 0.17
CA HIS A 53 -2.57 2.41 -0.23
C HIS A 53 -2.89 2.44 -1.73
N PHE A 54 -4.15 2.29 -2.08
CA PHE A 54 -4.70 2.46 -3.42
C PHE A 54 -6.23 2.67 -3.33
N HIS A 55 -6.83 3.33 -4.31
CA HIS A 55 -8.25 3.69 -4.30
C HIS A 55 -9.10 2.82 -5.21
N GLY A 56 -8.55 2.41 -6.34
CA GLY A 56 -9.35 1.70 -7.33
C GLY A 56 -8.56 1.12 -8.50
N CYS A 57 -9.27 0.37 -9.34
CA CYS A 57 -8.80 -0.16 -10.62
C CYS A 57 -9.99 -0.70 -11.43
N MET A 58 -9.80 -0.92 -12.74
CA MET A 58 -10.79 -1.55 -13.63
C MET A 58 -12.17 -0.87 -13.62
N GLY A 59 -12.21 0.46 -13.45
CA GLY A 59 -13.44 1.25 -13.40
C GLY A 59 -14.23 1.10 -12.10
N LYS A 60 -13.58 0.65 -11.03
CA LYS A 60 -14.16 0.52 -9.69
C LYS A 60 -13.30 1.26 -8.69
N ASP A 61 -13.96 1.87 -7.70
CA ASP A 61 -13.35 2.58 -6.58
C ASP A 61 -13.78 1.94 -5.25
N PHE A 62 -12.88 1.88 -4.30
CA PHE A 62 -13.19 1.37 -2.97
C PHE A 62 -14.34 2.17 -2.31
N CYS A 63 -14.40 3.46 -2.61
CA CYS A 63 -15.43 4.36 -2.12
C CYS A 63 -16.81 4.21 -2.83
N ASP A 64 -16.95 3.29 -3.79
CA ASP A 64 -18.27 2.84 -4.26
C ASP A 64 -19.07 2.22 -3.09
N GLY A 65 -18.35 1.63 -2.12
CA GLY A 65 -18.93 1.03 -0.93
C GLY A 65 -19.80 -0.19 -1.24
N THR A 66 -19.35 -1.05 -2.16
CA THR A 66 -20.03 -2.28 -2.58
C THR A 66 -19.07 -3.47 -2.55
N GLU A 67 -19.60 -4.66 -2.22
CA GLU A 67 -18.82 -5.90 -2.28
C GLU A 67 -18.38 -6.23 -3.73
N GLU A 68 -19.19 -5.84 -4.73
CA GLU A 68 -18.85 -6.03 -6.15
C GLU A 68 -17.57 -5.26 -6.52
N SER A 69 -17.48 -3.98 -6.16
CA SER A 69 -16.30 -3.16 -6.46
C SER A 69 -15.06 -3.71 -5.78
N ILE A 70 -15.17 -4.10 -4.51
CA ILE A 70 -14.07 -4.75 -3.78
C ILE A 70 -13.62 -6.03 -4.48
N GLN A 71 -14.57 -6.87 -4.95
CA GLN A 71 -14.23 -8.10 -5.64
C GLN A 71 -13.50 -7.87 -6.98
N VAL A 72 -13.95 -6.89 -7.78
CA VAL A 72 -13.27 -6.51 -9.04
C VAL A 72 -11.85 -6.05 -8.76
N MET A 73 -11.66 -5.22 -7.75
CA MET A 73 -10.34 -4.75 -7.32
C MET A 73 -9.47 -5.92 -6.85
N ALA A 74 -10.00 -6.81 -6.03
CA ALA A 74 -9.28 -7.98 -5.53
C ALA A 74 -8.86 -8.95 -6.66
N ASP A 75 -9.72 -9.16 -7.65
CA ASP A 75 -9.42 -10.01 -8.81
C ASP A 75 -8.30 -9.38 -9.67
N TYR A 76 -8.35 -8.08 -9.92
CA TYR A 76 -7.32 -7.36 -10.67
C TYR A 76 -5.98 -7.38 -9.92
N GLU A 77 -5.95 -6.99 -8.65
CA GLU A 77 -4.74 -6.93 -7.85
C GLU A 77 -4.06 -8.30 -7.77
N ALA A 78 -4.82 -9.39 -7.55
CA ALA A 78 -4.28 -10.75 -7.58
C ALA A 78 -3.63 -11.07 -8.94
N SER A 79 -4.25 -10.70 -10.06
CA SER A 79 -3.69 -10.90 -11.40
C SER A 79 -2.37 -10.16 -11.61
N GLN A 80 -2.15 -9.07 -10.88
CA GLN A 80 -0.92 -8.28 -10.89
C GLN A 80 0.10 -8.71 -9.83
N GLY A 81 -0.15 -9.84 -9.13
CA GLY A 81 0.75 -10.37 -8.11
C GLY A 81 0.63 -9.70 -6.73
N VAL A 82 -0.33 -8.83 -6.56
CA VAL A 82 -0.69 -8.26 -5.24
C VAL A 82 -1.71 -9.20 -4.60
N THR A 83 -1.31 -9.88 -3.55
CA THR A 83 -2.12 -10.97 -2.95
C THR A 83 -2.83 -10.56 -1.67
N THR A 84 -2.43 -9.44 -1.08
CA THR A 84 -3.05 -8.84 0.11
C THR A 84 -3.22 -7.34 -0.11
N ILE A 85 -4.37 -6.80 0.30
CA ILE A 85 -4.74 -5.41 0.05
C ILE A 85 -5.33 -4.75 1.29
N ALA A 86 -5.01 -3.46 1.46
CA ALA A 86 -5.70 -2.55 2.36
C ALA A 86 -6.02 -1.25 1.59
N PRO A 87 -7.12 -1.23 0.82
CA PRO A 87 -7.48 -0.08 0.00
C PRO A 87 -7.77 1.16 0.85
N ALA A 88 -7.52 2.33 0.27
CA ALA A 88 -7.70 3.61 0.92
C ALA A 88 -9.09 4.19 0.64
N THR A 89 -9.70 4.81 1.66
CA THR A 89 -10.86 5.67 1.46
C THR A 89 -10.42 7.03 0.93
N MET A 90 -11.36 7.79 0.38
CA MET A 90 -11.19 9.21 0.12
C MET A 90 -11.90 10.04 1.20
N THR A 91 -11.66 11.35 1.20
CA THR A 91 -12.35 12.30 2.08
C THR A 91 -13.83 12.40 1.73
N PHE A 92 -14.68 11.84 2.59
CA PHE A 92 -16.14 11.87 2.50
C PHE A 92 -16.79 12.15 3.86
N ASP A 93 -18.11 12.36 3.85
CA ASP A 93 -18.89 12.42 5.09
C ASP A 93 -18.93 11.05 5.81
N GLU A 94 -19.25 11.10 7.10
CA GLU A 94 -19.27 9.91 7.96
C GLU A 94 -20.25 8.84 7.46
N GLU A 95 -21.42 9.24 6.92
CA GLU A 95 -22.43 8.30 6.43
C GLU A 95 -21.88 7.46 5.26
N ARG A 96 -21.18 8.10 4.32
CA ARG A 96 -20.55 7.41 3.20
C ARG A 96 -19.42 6.51 3.67
N LEU A 97 -18.56 6.98 4.57
CA LEU A 97 -17.46 6.18 5.15
C LEU A 97 -18.00 4.94 5.91
N ILE A 98 -19.09 5.06 6.66
CA ILE A 98 -19.76 3.93 7.31
C ILE A 98 -20.27 2.91 6.28
N ARG A 99 -20.81 3.36 5.15
CA ARG A 99 -21.28 2.46 4.07
C ARG A 99 -20.11 1.68 3.46
N ILE A 100 -18.99 2.37 3.18
CA ILE A 100 -17.75 1.74 2.68
C ILE A 100 -17.22 0.71 3.68
N ALA A 101 -17.13 1.08 4.95
CA ALA A 101 -16.70 0.21 6.04
C ALA A 101 -17.55 -1.06 6.16
N LYS A 102 -18.87 -0.93 6.05
CA LYS A 102 -19.79 -2.07 6.09
C LYS A 102 -19.64 -2.99 4.88
N ALA A 103 -19.43 -2.45 3.69
CA ALA A 103 -19.18 -3.26 2.49
C ALA A 103 -17.87 -4.05 2.63
N ALA A 104 -16.81 -3.43 3.14
CA ALA A 104 -15.54 -4.10 3.42
C ALA A 104 -15.70 -5.23 4.46
N LYS A 105 -16.43 -4.98 5.54
CA LYS A 105 -16.75 -6.02 6.55
C LYS A 105 -17.56 -7.18 6.00
N ALA A 106 -18.45 -6.92 5.05
CA ALA A 106 -19.30 -7.95 4.44
C ALA A 106 -18.55 -8.78 3.39
N HIS A 107 -17.50 -8.20 2.77
CA HIS A 107 -16.72 -8.86 1.74
C HIS A 107 -16.09 -10.15 2.24
N LYS A 108 -16.19 -11.20 1.42
CA LYS A 108 -15.62 -12.52 1.72
C LYS A 108 -14.41 -12.75 0.83
N ASN A 109 -13.27 -12.98 1.44
CA ASN A 109 -12.01 -13.28 0.75
C ASN A 109 -12.00 -14.70 0.12
N GLU A 110 -13.01 -15.04 -0.70
CA GLU A 110 -13.11 -16.36 -1.33
C GLU A 110 -12.13 -16.49 -2.50
N LYS A 111 -11.99 -15.44 -3.30
CA LYS A 111 -11.07 -15.35 -4.46
C LYS A 111 -10.50 -13.94 -4.58
N GLY A 112 -9.46 -13.80 -5.43
CA GLY A 112 -8.76 -12.52 -5.58
C GLY A 112 -7.83 -12.20 -4.42
N ALA A 113 -7.23 -11.03 -4.43
CA ALA A 113 -6.38 -10.53 -3.36
C ALA A 113 -7.16 -10.43 -2.04
N ILE A 114 -6.50 -10.76 -0.94
CA ILE A 114 -7.14 -10.84 0.38
C ILE A 114 -7.25 -9.43 0.96
N LEU A 115 -8.47 -8.97 1.22
CA LEU A 115 -8.72 -7.73 1.96
C LEU A 115 -8.31 -7.93 3.42
N CYS A 116 -7.19 -7.32 3.80
CA CYS A 116 -6.58 -7.45 5.13
C CYS A 116 -6.80 -6.24 6.02
N GLY A 117 -7.22 -5.12 5.44
CA GLY A 117 -7.42 -3.88 6.16
C GLY A 117 -8.04 -2.80 5.28
N ILE A 118 -8.19 -1.63 5.88
CA ILE A 118 -8.59 -0.38 5.24
C ILE A 118 -7.59 0.69 5.67
N ASN A 119 -7.15 1.53 4.73
CA ASN A 119 -6.47 2.77 5.02
C ASN A 119 -7.50 3.92 5.01
N MET A 120 -7.58 4.73 6.07
CA MET A 120 -8.45 5.90 6.12
C MET A 120 -7.68 7.13 5.66
N GLU A 121 -7.69 7.42 4.35
CA GLU A 121 -7.09 8.64 3.81
C GLU A 121 -8.09 9.78 3.83
N GLY A 122 -7.91 10.65 4.80
CA GLY A 122 -8.91 11.67 5.16
C GLY A 122 -10.13 11.07 5.90
N PRO A 123 -11.00 11.92 6.42
CA PRO A 123 -11.12 13.36 6.22
C PRO A 123 -10.26 14.26 7.14
N PHE A 124 -9.36 13.71 7.92
CA PHE A 124 -8.60 14.43 8.97
C PHE A 124 -7.34 15.12 8.44
N ILE A 125 -7.44 15.74 7.28
CA ILE A 125 -6.33 16.31 6.50
C ILE A 125 -6.40 17.84 6.42
N SER A 126 -5.29 18.49 6.03
CA SER A 126 -5.23 19.91 5.87
C SER A 126 -5.86 20.40 4.56
N MET A 127 -6.76 21.40 4.65
CA MET A 127 -7.36 22.04 3.48
C MET A 127 -6.30 22.59 2.51
N ALA A 128 -5.20 23.13 3.03
CA ALA A 128 -4.14 23.71 2.21
C ALA A 128 -3.33 22.69 1.43
N LYS A 129 -3.37 21.42 1.84
CA LYS A 129 -2.67 20.30 1.21
C LYS A 129 -3.62 19.19 0.75
N LYS A 130 -4.87 19.51 0.52
CA LYS A 130 -5.90 18.53 0.16
C LYS A 130 -5.60 17.73 -1.13
N GLY A 131 -4.74 18.25 -2.03
CA GLY A 131 -4.49 17.59 -3.31
C GLY A 131 -5.78 17.32 -4.08
N ALA A 132 -5.99 16.08 -4.51
CA ALA A 132 -7.21 15.60 -5.16
C ALA A 132 -8.36 15.26 -4.20
N GLN A 133 -8.19 15.42 -2.90
CA GLN A 133 -9.25 15.20 -1.92
C GLN A 133 -10.34 16.28 -2.01
N ASN A 134 -11.60 15.90 -1.74
CA ASN A 134 -12.71 16.83 -1.77
C ASN A 134 -12.78 17.70 -0.50
N GLY A 135 -12.38 18.97 -0.62
CA GLY A 135 -12.34 19.90 0.51
C GLY A 135 -13.67 20.11 1.24
N LYS A 136 -14.81 19.81 0.61
CA LYS A 136 -16.13 19.91 1.23
C LYS A 136 -16.28 19.02 2.49
N TYR A 137 -15.60 17.91 2.51
CA TYR A 137 -15.75 16.88 3.53
C TYR A 137 -14.57 16.80 4.51
N ILE A 138 -13.59 17.71 4.38
CA ILE A 138 -12.50 17.81 5.36
C ILE A 138 -13.07 18.09 6.74
N HIS A 139 -12.65 17.29 7.70
CA HIS A 139 -13.13 17.33 9.08
C HIS A 139 -11.94 17.34 10.04
N LYS A 140 -12.09 18.01 11.18
CA LYS A 140 -11.09 17.91 12.24
C LYS A 140 -11.00 16.47 12.75
N PRO A 141 -9.82 16.01 13.17
CA PRO A 141 -9.67 14.70 13.81
C PRO A 141 -10.66 14.52 14.97
N ASP A 142 -11.45 13.44 14.91
CA ASP A 142 -12.53 13.14 15.84
C ASP A 142 -12.48 11.65 16.23
N VAL A 143 -12.10 11.38 17.48
CA VAL A 143 -11.98 10.03 18.03
C VAL A 143 -13.31 9.29 17.98
N ALA A 144 -14.40 9.95 18.37
CA ALA A 144 -15.71 9.30 18.42
C ALA A 144 -16.23 8.94 17.02
N MET A 145 -15.98 9.79 16.02
CA MET A 145 -16.26 9.46 14.62
C MET A 145 -15.46 8.24 14.18
N PHE A 146 -14.16 8.22 14.44
CA PHE A 146 -13.31 7.09 14.04
C PHE A 146 -13.72 5.78 14.74
N GLU A 147 -14.05 5.82 16.02
CA GLU A 147 -14.53 4.62 16.74
C GLU A 147 -15.80 4.05 16.11
N ARG A 148 -16.76 4.91 15.68
CA ARG A 148 -17.95 4.44 14.94
C ARG A 148 -17.62 3.82 13.59
N LEU A 149 -16.63 4.38 12.87
CA LEU A 149 -16.15 3.82 11.60
C LEU A 149 -15.47 2.47 11.84
N GLN A 150 -14.63 2.36 12.86
CA GLN A 150 -13.93 1.13 13.22
C GLN A 150 -14.92 0.02 13.63
N GLU A 151 -15.97 0.35 14.37
CA GLU A 151 -17.05 -0.58 14.71
C GLU A 151 -17.80 -1.05 13.45
N ALA A 152 -18.14 -0.12 12.54
CA ALA A 152 -18.81 -0.43 11.28
C ALA A 152 -17.95 -1.34 10.39
N ALA A 153 -16.63 -1.12 10.37
CA ALA A 153 -15.67 -1.93 9.64
C ALA A 153 -15.37 -3.28 10.33
N GLY A 154 -15.79 -3.49 11.57
CA GLY A 154 -15.43 -4.69 12.35
C GLY A 154 -13.94 -4.80 12.65
N GLY A 155 -13.24 -3.66 12.81
CA GLY A 155 -11.82 -3.62 13.14
C GLY A 155 -10.88 -3.63 11.92
N LEU A 156 -11.39 -3.40 10.71
CA LEU A 156 -10.58 -3.46 9.48
C LEU A 156 -9.74 -2.19 9.23
N PHE A 157 -10.03 -1.04 9.82
CA PHE A 157 -9.14 0.12 9.69
C PHE A 157 -7.79 -0.20 10.34
N LYS A 158 -6.74 -0.24 9.52
CA LYS A 158 -5.35 -0.54 9.93
C LYS A 158 -4.48 0.71 9.91
N LEU A 159 -4.78 1.66 9.02
CA LEU A 159 -4.10 2.95 8.93
C LEU A 159 -5.11 4.09 9.05
N VAL A 160 -4.65 5.21 9.60
CA VAL A 160 -5.37 6.48 9.61
C VAL A 160 -4.39 7.59 9.24
N ASP A 161 -4.70 8.27 8.17
CA ASP A 161 -3.94 9.38 7.62
C ASP A 161 -4.47 10.70 8.16
N LEU A 162 -3.60 11.52 8.73
CA LEU A 162 -3.98 12.79 9.33
C LEU A 162 -2.93 13.89 9.19
N ALA A 163 -3.38 15.13 9.24
CA ALA A 163 -2.53 16.31 9.33
C ALA A 163 -2.34 16.71 10.81
N PRO A 164 -1.13 16.59 11.38
CA PRO A 164 -0.91 16.79 12.81
C PRO A 164 -1.06 18.22 13.28
N GLU A 165 -1.04 19.21 12.37
CA GLU A 165 -1.29 20.61 12.67
C GLU A 165 -2.77 20.97 12.87
N GLU A 166 -3.69 20.07 12.48
CA GLU A 166 -5.12 20.34 12.61
C GLU A 166 -5.57 20.25 14.08
N GLU A 167 -6.53 21.10 14.43
CA GLU A 167 -7.08 21.14 15.80
C GLU A 167 -7.69 19.79 16.18
N GLY A 168 -7.29 19.21 17.32
CA GLY A 168 -7.70 17.88 17.79
C GLY A 168 -6.78 16.75 17.35
N ALA A 169 -5.86 16.98 16.42
CA ALA A 169 -4.98 15.92 15.89
C ALA A 169 -4.12 15.26 16.98
N MET A 170 -3.52 16.06 17.86
CA MET A 170 -2.68 15.53 18.94
C MET A 170 -3.48 14.74 19.99
N GLU A 171 -4.75 15.07 20.19
CA GLU A 171 -5.66 14.30 21.05
C GLU A 171 -6.00 12.95 20.39
N PHE A 172 -6.34 13.00 19.11
CA PHE A 172 -6.61 11.79 18.30
C PHE A 172 -5.41 10.85 18.28
N ILE A 173 -4.19 11.37 18.01
CA ILE A 173 -2.96 10.57 18.01
C ILE A 173 -2.76 9.84 19.34
N ARG A 174 -2.93 10.53 20.47
CA ARG A 174 -2.77 9.91 21.79
C ARG A 174 -3.85 8.88 22.10
N ALA A 175 -5.08 9.10 21.65
CA ALA A 175 -6.21 8.21 21.87
C ALA A 175 -6.09 6.91 21.06
N GLU A 176 -5.58 6.99 19.83
CA GLU A 176 -5.51 5.87 18.89
C GLU A 176 -4.14 5.22 18.79
N LYS A 177 -3.13 5.76 19.49
CA LYS A 177 -1.79 5.18 19.57
C LYS A 177 -1.82 3.69 19.93
N GLY A 178 -1.20 2.87 19.07
CA GLY A 178 -1.07 1.43 19.27
C GLY A 178 -2.35 0.62 18.98
N LYS A 179 -3.45 1.26 18.59
CA LYS A 179 -4.66 0.58 18.11
C LYS A 179 -4.67 0.45 16.60
N VAL A 180 -4.16 1.47 15.90
CA VAL A 180 -3.99 1.54 14.45
C VAL A 180 -2.66 2.18 14.12
N VAL A 181 -2.19 2.04 12.88
CA VAL A 181 -1.06 2.80 12.36
C VAL A 181 -1.52 4.23 12.12
N LEU A 182 -0.84 5.19 12.73
CA LEU A 182 -1.11 6.62 12.55
C LEU A 182 -0.08 7.20 11.58
N SER A 183 -0.55 7.83 10.52
CA SER A 183 0.27 8.34 9.44
C SER A 183 0.10 9.83 9.24
N ILE A 184 1.20 10.55 9.05
CA ILE A 184 1.17 11.97 8.63
C ILE A 184 0.90 12.02 7.13
N ALA A 185 -0.17 12.72 6.76
CA ALA A 185 -0.63 12.87 5.38
C ALA A 185 -1.21 14.25 5.12
N HIS A 186 -1.15 14.72 3.86
CA HIS A 186 -1.83 15.94 3.42
C HIS A 186 -1.68 17.10 4.40
N THR A 187 -0.43 17.48 4.70
CA THR A 187 -0.06 18.31 5.85
C THR A 187 0.73 19.55 5.48
N THR A 188 0.51 20.64 6.20
CA THR A 188 1.37 21.83 6.22
C THR A 188 2.31 21.83 7.43
N ALA A 189 2.39 20.72 8.18
CA ALA A 189 3.24 20.63 9.37
C ALA A 189 4.68 21.08 9.08
N ASP A 190 5.25 21.81 10.00
CA ASP A 190 6.67 22.05 10.07
C ASP A 190 7.39 20.87 10.75
N TYR A 191 8.69 20.99 10.89
CA TYR A 191 9.52 19.94 11.51
C TYR A 191 9.10 19.67 12.97
N GLU A 192 8.88 20.72 13.77
CA GLU A 192 8.58 20.59 15.19
C GLU A 192 7.19 19.96 15.42
N THR A 193 6.21 20.35 14.61
CA THR A 193 4.86 19.79 14.66
C THR A 193 4.87 18.30 14.28
N ALA A 194 5.56 17.94 13.20
CA ALA A 194 5.67 16.56 12.77
C ALA A 194 6.44 15.71 13.80
N LYS A 195 7.54 16.21 14.33
CA LYS A 195 8.31 15.56 15.40
C LYS A 195 7.47 15.30 16.64
N ALA A 196 6.71 16.30 17.09
CA ALA A 196 5.82 16.13 18.24
C ALA A 196 4.73 15.07 17.99
N ALA A 197 4.21 14.96 16.76
CA ALA A 197 3.25 13.94 16.39
C ALA A 197 3.88 12.53 16.39
N ILE A 198 5.12 12.39 15.89
CA ILE A 198 5.87 11.12 15.93
C ILE A 198 6.14 10.71 17.39
N GLU A 199 6.64 11.60 18.23
CA GLU A 199 6.84 11.35 19.66
C GLU A 199 5.54 10.97 20.37
N ALA A 200 4.40 11.52 19.94
CA ALA A 200 3.08 11.19 20.49
C ALA A 200 2.57 9.81 20.05
N GLY A 201 2.98 9.29 18.88
CA GLY A 201 2.59 7.94 18.46
C GLY A 201 2.39 7.73 16.97
N VAL A 202 2.62 8.74 16.13
CA VAL A 202 2.69 8.54 14.66
C VAL A 202 3.92 7.70 14.32
N THR A 203 3.74 6.72 13.44
CA THR A 203 4.81 5.81 13.02
C THR A 203 4.94 5.69 11.51
N HIS A 204 4.20 6.50 10.74
CA HIS A 204 4.09 6.33 9.30
C HIS A 204 3.95 7.67 8.58
N MET A 205 4.38 7.72 7.31
CA MET A 205 4.26 8.86 6.41
C MET A 205 3.60 8.39 5.11
N THR A 206 2.44 8.92 4.82
CA THR A 206 1.66 8.59 3.63
C THR A 206 2.28 9.23 2.38
N HIS A 207 2.40 8.46 1.28
CA HIS A 207 2.91 8.89 -0.04
C HIS A 207 3.94 10.03 0.04
N LEU A 208 5.05 9.76 0.74
CA LEU A 208 6.10 10.73 1.09
C LEU A 208 6.41 11.70 -0.06
N TYR A 209 6.59 12.97 0.24
CA TYR A 209 6.75 14.14 -0.67
C TYR A 209 5.45 14.69 -1.25
N ASN A 210 4.42 13.89 -1.43
CA ASN A 210 3.17 14.31 -2.06
C ASN A 210 2.23 14.94 -1.04
N ALA A 211 1.59 16.05 -1.40
CA ALA A 211 0.67 16.80 -0.54
C ALA A 211 1.24 17.18 0.84
N MET A 212 2.54 17.47 0.94
CA MET A 212 3.18 17.93 2.19
C MET A 212 4.21 19.04 1.91
N ASN A 213 4.74 19.65 2.97
CA ASN A 213 5.78 20.65 2.81
C ASN A 213 7.10 20.00 2.35
N PRO A 214 7.79 20.60 1.35
CA PRO A 214 9.02 20.04 0.82
C PRO A 214 10.20 20.28 1.80
N ILE A 215 11.28 19.52 1.60
CA ILE A 215 12.53 19.73 2.31
C ILE A 215 13.14 21.08 1.93
N ASN A 216 13.37 21.93 2.91
CA ASN A 216 14.12 23.18 2.74
C ASN A 216 15.18 23.25 3.85
N HIS A 217 16.37 23.75 3.54
CA HIS A 217 17.51 23.77 4.46
C HIS A 217 17.31 24.65 5.72
N ARG A 218 16.31 25.50 5.78
CA ARG A 218 15.90 26.28 6.96
C ARG A 218 14.50 25.99 7.46
N ALA A 219 13.75 25.18 6.73
CA ALA A 219 12.42 24.68 7.10
C ALA A 219 12.32 23.23 6.61
N PRO A 220 12.92 22.27 7.34
CA PRO A 220 13.10 20.90 6.85
C PRO A 220 11.79 20.12 6.68
N GLY A 221 10.73 20.55 7.37
CA GLY A 221 9.39 19.99 7.23
C GLY A 221 9.21 18.59 7.80
N PRO A 222 8.07 17.95 7.54
CA PRO A 222 7.70 16.67 8.13
C PRO A 222 8.59 15.50 7.64
N ILE A 223 9.12 15.61 6.42
CA ILE A 223 9.94 14.56 5.81
C ILE A 223 11.23 14.33 6.61
N ILE A 224 11.90 15.39 7.02
CA ILE A 224 13.13 15.27 7.83
C ILE A 224 12.80 14.88 9.26
N ALA A 225 11.69 15.32 9.83
CA ALA A 225 11.25 14.87 11.15
C ALA A 225 11.05 13.34 11.18
N ALA A 226 10.45 12.76 10.14
CA ALA A 226 10.29 11.32 10.00
C ALA A 226 11.63 10.60 9.71
N ALA A 227 12.53 11.21 8.93
CA ALA A 227 13.84 10.63 8.66
C ALA A 227 14.75 10.58 9.90
N ASP A 228 14.63 11.55 10.79
CA ASP A 228 15.39 11.63 12.05
C ASP A 228 14.89 10.62 13.11
N ASP A 229 13.67 10.10 12.97
CA ASP A 229 13.14 9.02 13.79
C ASP A 229 13.64 7.65 13.27
N GLU A 230 13.87 6.69 14.17
CA GLU A 230 14.39 5.37 13.81
C GLU A 230 13.31 4.38 13.38
N TYR A 231 12.04 4.66 13.67
CA TYR A 231 10.92 3.73 13.48
C TYR A 231 9.87 4.20 12.48
N CYS A 232 9.81 5.51 12.19
CA CYS A 232 8.82 6.07 11.29
C CYS A 232 9.02 5.55 9.85
N GLU A 233 8.01 4.87 9.33
CA GLU A 233 7.98 4.29 7.98
C GLU A 233 7.55 5.33 6.94
N ALA A 234 7.86 5.11 5.67
CA ALA A 234 7.56 6.04 4.58
C ALA A 234 7.07 5.33 3.34
N GLU A 235 5.88 5.67 2.88
CA GLU A 235 5.32 5.19 1.62
C GLU A 235 5.96 5.91 0.42
N LEU A 236 6.23 5.16 -0.66
CA LEU A 236 6.73 5.70 -1.92
C LEU A 236 5.92 5.18 -3.11
N ILE A 237 5.50 6.08 -3.98
CA ILE A 237 4.92 5.77 -5.29
C ILE A 237 6.03 5.78 -6.33
N CYS A 238 6.50 4.60 -6.74
CA CYS A 238 7.66 4.44 -7.62
C CYS A 238 7.27 4.31 -9.10
N ASP A 239 6.50 5.27 -9.63
CA ASP A 239 5.93 5.24 -10.99
C ASP A 239 6.62 6.17 -12.01
N ASN A 240 7.68 6.90 -11.62
CA ASN A 240 8.34 7.97 -12.39
C ASN A 240 7.49 9.21 -12.67
N VAL A 241 6.30 9.32 -12.10
CA VAL A 241 5.43 10.51 -12.18
C VAL A 241 5.48 11.30 -10.88
N HIS A 242 5.24 10.61 -9.76
CA HIS A 242 5.15 11.23 -8.44
C HIS A 242 6.52 11.63 -7.88
N ILE A 243 7.53 10.78 -8.06
CA ILE A 243 8.84 10.98 -7.44
C ILE A 243 9.95 10.77 -8.47
N HIS A 244 10.86 11.74 -8.56
CA HIS A 244 12.04 11.60 -9.41
C HIS A 244 12.97 10.48 -8.90
N PRO A 245 13.56 9.63 -9.79
CA PRO A 245 14.40 8.49 -9.39
C PRO A 245 15.55 8.84 -8.43
N ALA A 246 16.15 10.01 -8.56
CA ALA A 246 17.21 10.47 -7.66
C ALA A 246 16.68 10.71 -6.23
N ILE A 247 15.44 11.15 -6.08
CA ILE A 247 14.80 11.35 -4.77
C ILE A 247 14.54 9.99 -4.14
N VAL A 248 13.97 9.03 -4.89
CA VAL A 248 13.75 7.66 -4.40
C VAL A 248 15.05 7.06 -3.85
N ARG A 249 16.17 7.13 -4.61
CA ARG A 249 17.47 6.64 -4.11
C ARG A 249 17.96 7.35 -2.85
N ASN A 250 17.71 8.65 -2.71
CA ASN A 250 18.09 9.38 -1.50
C ASN A 250 17.18 9.07 -0.32
N THR A 251 15.91 8.77 -0.55
CA THR A 251 15.00 8.29 0.50
C THR A 251 15.52 7.00 1.13
N PHE A 252 16.01 6.05 0.33
CA PHE A 252 16.66 4.84 0.87
C PHE A 252 17.92 5.13 1.72
N LYS A 253 18.60 6.25 1.49
CA LYS A 253 19.74 6.66 2.33
C LYS A 253 19.27 7.30 3.65
N MET A 254 18.14 7.99 3.64
CA MET A 254 17.58 8.65 4.82
C MET A 254 16.85 7.66 5.74
N PHE A 255 16.02 6.79 5.15
CA PHE A 255 15.14 5.90 5.90
C PHE A 255 15.69 4.46 6.03
N GLY A 256 16.64 4.06 5.18
CA GLY A 256 17.01 2.64 5.07
C GLY A 256 15.96 1.83 4.32
N GLU A 257 16.24 0.55 4.12
CA GLU A 257 15.32 -0.36 3.40
C GLU A 257 14.22 -0.95 4.28
N ASP A 258 14.39 -0.87 5.60
CA ASP A 258 13.45 -1.43 6.57
C ASP A 258 12.23 -0.55 6.80
N ARG A 259 12.34 0.75 6.51
CA ARG A 259 11.30 1.75 6.75
C ARG A 259 10.63 2.29 5.49
N VAL A 260 11.06 1.83 4.31
CA VAL A 260 10.43 2.21 3.03
C VAL A 260 9.37 1.21 2.65
N ILE A 261 8.20 1.69 2.30
CA ILE A 261 7.06 0.89 1.83
C ILE A 261 6.68 1.37 0.42
N PHE A 262 6.58 0.45 -0.53
CA PHE A 262 6.04 0.78 -1.85
C PHE A 262 4.53 0.64 -1.83
N ILE A 263 3.87 1.63 -2.40
CA ILE A 263 2.42 1.67 -2.61
C ILE A 263 2.15 1.99 -4.08
N SER A 264 0.94 1.74 -4.53
CA SER A 264 0.55 2.11 -5.89
C SER A 264 -0.18 3.43 -5.97
N ASP A 265 -0.99 3.75 -5.01
CA ASP A 265 -1.90 4.90 -5.01
C ASP A 265 -2.74 4.95 -6.30
N THR A 266 -3.17 3.77 -6.79
CA THR A 266 -3.94 3.70 -8.02
C THR A 266 -5.36 4.21 -7.85
N MET A 267 -5.90 4.74 -8.94
CA MET A 267 -7.30 5.13 -9.03
C MET A 267 -8.05 4.24 -10.03
N GLU A 268 -9.36 4.41 -10.18
CA GLU A 268 -10.23 3.50 -10.96
C GLU A 268 -9.77 3.24 -12.40
N ALA A 269 -8.99 4.14 -13.00
CA ALA A 269 -8.46 3.97 -14.36
C ALA A 269 -7.38 2.90 -14.50
N ALA A 270 -6.77 2.46 -13.39
CA ALA A 270 -5.72 1.46 -13.45
C ALA A 270 -6.22 0.17 -14.13
N GLY A 271 -5.48 -0.27 -15.16
CA GLY A 271 -5.86 -1.39 -16.01
C GLY A 271 -6.75 -1.04 -17.22
N LEU A 272 -7.14 0.23 -17.37
CA LEU A 272 -7.95 0.72 -18.46
C LEU A 272 -7.15 1.65 -19.41
N GLU A 273 -7.78 2.08 -20.49
CA GLU A 273 -7.19 2.98 -21.50
C GLU A 273 -7.23 4.45 -21.05
N ASP A 274 -6.51 5.31 -21.77
CA ASP A 274 -6.57 6.76 -21.60
C ASP A 274 -8.03 7.26 -21.68
N GLY A 275 -8.41 8.19 -20.81
CA GLY A 275 -9.79 8.68 -20.78
C GLY A 275 -10.11 9.62 -19.62
N MET A 276 -11.40 9.82 -19.43
CA MET A 276 -11.95 10.57 -18.30
C MET A 276 -12.49 9.58 -17.28
N TYR A 277 -12.07 9.78 -16.05
CA TYR A 277 -12.41 8.94 -14.88
C TYR A 277 -12.77 9.80 -13.68
N GLU A 278 -12.94 9.21 -12.52
CA GLU A 278 -13.27 9.92 -11.29
C GLU A 278 -12.34 9.50 -10.14
N LEU A 279 -12.06 10.42 -9.23
CA LEU A 279 -11.45 10.13 -7.93
C LEU A 279 -12.06 11.05 -6.88
N GLY A 280 -12.64 10.46 -5.83
CA GLY A 280 -13.24 11.21 -4.73
C GLY A 280 -14.38 12.15 -5.16
N GLY A 281 -15.13 11.83 -6.22
CA GLY A 281 -16.19 12.66 -6.78
C GLY A 281 -15.68 13.80 -7.68
N GLN A 282 -14.42 13.77 -8.11
CA GLN A 282 -13.82 14.78 -8.98
C GLN A 282 -13.37 14.15 -10.29
N PRO A 283 -13.61 14.82 -11.47
CA PRO A 283 -13.18 14.30 -12.75
C PRO A 283 -11.66 14.29 -12.87
N VAL A 284 -11.12 13.19 -13.37
CA VAL A 284 -9.68 12.95 -13.58
C VAL A 284 -9.42 12.64 -15.05
N ILE A 285 -8.42 13.31 -15.62
CA ILE A 285 -7.94 13.08 -16.99
C ILE A 285 -6.75 12.12 -16.89
N VAL A 286 -6.86 10.96 -17.54
CA VAL A 286 -5.79 9.97 -17.59
C VAL A 286 -5.17 9.96 -19.00
N LYS A 287 -3.84 10.12 -19.04
CA LYS A 287 -3.04 10.03 -20.25
C LYS A 287 -1.71 9.31 -19.97
N GLY A 288 -1.57 8.12 -20.53
CA GLY A 288 -0.47 7.21 -20.24
C GLY A 288 -0.48 6.80 -18.76
N ASN A 289 0.63 6.99 -18.05
CA ASN A 289 0.70 6.71 -16.61
C ASN A 289 0.40 7.95 -15.73
N ARG A 290 -0.16 9.01 -16.29
CA ARG A 290 -0.46 10.24 -15.56
C ARG A 290 -1.96 10.44 -15.42
N ALA A 291 -2.41 10.63 -14.18
CA ALA A 291 -3.77 10.97 -13.81
C ALA A 291 -3.77 12.37 -13.17
N THR A 292 -4.60 13.29 -13.66
CA THR A 292 -4.64 14.67 -13.16
C THR A 292 -6.05 15.23 -13.11
N LEU A 293 -6.30 16.12 -12.15
CA LEU A 293 -7.45 17.02 -12.20
C LEU A 293 -7.30 18.02 -13.36
N GLU A 294 -8.35 18.76 -13.66
CA GLU A 294 -8.38 19.77 -14.73
C GLU A 294 -7.33 20.89 -14.55
N ASP A 295 -7.00 21.23 -13.30
CA ASP A 295 -5.97 22.20 -12.96
C ASP A 295 -4.53 21.67 -13.03
N GLY A 296 -4.35 20.40 -13.38
CA GLY A 296 -3.06 19.73 -13.48
C GLY A 296 -2.56 19.10 -12.17
N THR A 297 -3.32 19.19 -11.08
CA THR A 297 -3.00 18.47 -9.81
C THR A 297 -2.99 16.97 -10.09
N ILE A 298 -1.94 16.28 -9.65
CA ILE A 298 -1.86 14.81 -9.73
C ILE A 298 -2.94 14.22 -8.82
N ALA A 299 -3.66 13.22 -9.31
CA ALA A 299 -4.83 12.62 -8.68
C ALA A 299 -4.71 11.09 -8.68
N GLY A 300 -4.03 10.54 -7.68
CA GLY A 300 -3.65 9.13 -7.64
C GLY A 300 -2.74 8.73 -8.81
N SER A 301 -2.60 7.46 -9.05
CA SER A 301 -1.77 6.93 -10.14
C SER A 301 -2.58 6.07 -11.13
N ASN A 302 -2.02 5.89 -12.35
CA ASN A 302 -2.50 4.92 -13.34
C ASN A 302 -1.47 3.80 -13.54
N THR A 303 -1.04 3.18 -12.44
CA THR A 303 -0.06 2.09 -12.43
C THR A 303 -0.60 0.86 -11.69
N ASN A 304 0.23 0.09 -11.03
CA ASN A 304 -0.06 -0.88 -9.97
C ASN A 304 1.22 -1.18 -9.20
N LEU A 305 1.12 -1.82 -8.03
CA LEU A 305 2.26 -2.04 -7.16
C LEU A 305 3.38 -2.87 -7.81
N MET A 306 3.04 -3.88 -8.60
CA MET A 306 4.04 -4.66 -9.36
C MET A 306 4.81 -3.78 -10.36
N LYS A 307 4.13 -2.89 -11.05
CA LYS A 307 4.79 -1.93 -11.95
C LYS A 307 5.66 -0.95 -11.17
N CYS A 308 5.20 -0.44 -10.02
CA CYS A 308 6.01 0.40 -9.12
C CYS A 308 7.29 -0.32 -8.70
N MET A 309 7.20 -1.56 -8.22
CA MET A 309 8.35 -2.37 -7.84
C MET A 309 9.32 -2.58 -9.02
N ARG A 310 8.82 -2.94 -10.19
CA ARG A 310 9.64 -3.12 -11.41
C ARG A 310 10.30 -1.82 -11.87
N THR A 311 9.59 -0.70 -11.77
CA THR A 311 10.12 0.63 -12.11
C THR A 311 11.24 1.03 -11.14
N ALA A 312 11.05 0.79 -9.85
CA ALA A 312 12.10 1.02 -8.84
C ALA A 312 13.38 0.24 -9.17
N VAL A 313 13.27 -1.02 -9.59
CA VAL A 313 14.42 -1.85 -9.97
C VAL A 313 15.05 -1.39 -11.28
N LYS A 314 14.24 -1.33 -12.36
CA LYS A 314 14.77 -1.15 -13.72
C LYS A 314 15.16 0.26 -14.07
N GLN A 315 14.51 1.25 -13.47
CA GLN A 315 14.65 2.65 -13.86
C GLN A 315 15.19 3.55 -12.73
N MET A 316 14.99 3.16 -11.46
CA MET A 316 15.45 3.96 -10.34
C MET A 316 16.74 3.40 -9.70
N GLY A 317 17.13 2.15 -10.04
CA GLY A 317 18.38 1.53 -9.58
C GLY A 317 18.31 0.98 -8.15
N ILE A 318 17.12 0.62 -7.69
CA ILE A 318 16.92 -0.06 -6.40
C ILE A 318 17.17 -1.57 -6.60
N PRO A 319 18.02 -2.23 -5.79
CA PRO A 319 18.21 -3.67 -5.86
C PRO A 319 16.87 -4.43 -5.71
N LEU A 320 16.72 -5.54 -6.45
CA LEU A 320 15.47 -6.33 -6.46
C LEU A 320 15.10 -6.80 -5.05
N GLU A 321 16.08 -7.24 -4.28
CA GLU A 321 15.88 -7.72 -2.90
C GLU A 321 15.22 -6.64 -2.02
N LYS A 322 15.70 -5.40 -2.15
CA LYS A 322 15.14 -4.26 -1.41
C LYS A 322 13.74 -3.89 -1.92
N ALA A 323 13.54 -3.92 -3.23
CA ALA A 323 12.25 -3.63 -3.84
C ALA A 323 11.17 -4.65 -3.42
N VAL A 324 11.52 -5.94 -3.38
CA VAL A 324 10.61 -7.00 -2.86
C VAL A 324 10.31 -6.77 -1.38
N LYS A 325 11.31 -6.43 -0.57
CA LYS A 325 11.11 -6.11 0.85
C LYS A 325 10.12 -4.97 1.04
N CYS A 326 10.29 -3.88 0.29
CA CYS A 326 9.43 -2.70 0.36
C CYS A 326 8.01 -2.93 -0.17
N ALA A 327 7.81 -3.90 -1.08
CA ALA A 327 6.50 -4.17 -1.70
C ALA A 327 5.73 -5.35 -1.08
N ALA A 328 6.40 -6.19 -0.27
CA ALA A 328 5.78 -7.38 0.32
C ALA A 328 5.98 -7.48 1.84
N VAL A 329 7.22 -7.35 2.31
CA VAL A 329 7.57 -7.60 3.72
C VAL A 329 7.18 -6.43 4.61
N ASN A 330 7.67 -5.23 4.26
CA ASN A 330 7.47 -4.03 5.07
C ASN A 330 5.98 -3.66 5.20
N PRO A 331 5.17 -3.60 4.11
CA PRO A 331 3.75 -3.28 4.25
C PRO A 331 3.00 -4.33 5.09
N ALA A 332 3.34 -5.63 4.97
CA ALA A 332 2.73 -6.67 5.79
C ALA A 332 3.08 -6.52 7.27
N LYS A 333 4.31 -6.08 7.60
CA LYS A 333 4.72 -5.77 8.98
C LYS A 333 4.01 -4.53 9.50
N SER A 334 3.96 -3.47 8.71
CA SER A 334 3.35 -2.19 9.06
C SER A 334 1.90 -2.35 9.52
N ILE A 335 1.08 -3.09 8.77
CA ILE A 335 -0.34 -3.29 9.12
C ILE A 335 -0.60 -4.52 10.00
N GLY A 336 0.45 -5.17 10.52
CA GLY A 336 0.35 -6.27 11.48
C GLY A 336 -0.18 -7.59 10.92
N ILE A 337 0.08 -7.90 9.64
CA ILE A 337 -0.33 -9.16 9.00
C ILE A 337 0.85 -10.08 8.67
N TYR A 338 2.07 -9.71 9.07
CA TYR A 338 3.28 -10.46 8.70
C TYR A 338 3.30 -11.90 9.22
N ASP A 339 2.60 -12.21 10.29
CA ASP A 339 2.49 -13.59 10.81
C ASP A 339 1.83 -14.54 9.82
N GLN A 340 1.01 -14.04 8.90
CA GLN A 340 0.30 -14.82 7.90
C GLN A 340 0.80 -14.63 6.46
N TYR A 341 1.30 -13.43 6.12
CA TYR A 341 1.63 -13.01 4.75
C TYR A 341 3.03 -12.38 4.68
N GLY A 342 3.47 -11.98 3.49
CA GLY A 342 4.68 -11.19 3.29
C GLY A 342 6.00 -11.95 3.29
N SER A 343 6.00 -13.28 3.46
CA SER A 343 7.20 -14.13 3.29
C SER A 343 6.85 -15.55 2.85
N ILE A 344 7.85 -16.24 2.28
CA ILE A 344 7.75 -17.66 1.85
C ILE A 344 8.30 -18.53 2.99
N THR A 345 7.49 -18.65 4.05
CA THR A 345 7.88 -19.33 5.29
C THR A 345 6.87 -20.42 5.62
N PRO A 346 7.31 -21.62 6.01
CA PRO A 346 6.40 -22.68 6.44
C PRO A 346 5.41 -22.22 7.52
N GLY A 347 4.15 -22.60 7.35
CA GLY A 347 3.03 -22.19 8.21
C GLY A 347 2.27 -20.94 7.75
N LYS A 348 2.86 -20.09 6.91
CA LYS A 348 2.18 -18.93 6.34
C LYS A 348 1.34 -19.30 5.13
N VAL A 349 0.35 -18.46 4.83
CA VAL A 349 -0.49 -18.61 3.64
C VAL A 349 0.36 -18.56 2.37
N ALA A 350 0.19 -19.55 1.51
CA ALA A 350 1.00 -19.73 0.32
C ALA A 350 0.58 -18.74 -0.78
N ASN A 351 1.02 -17.51 -0.61
CA ASN A 351 0.89 -16.41 -1.55
C ASN A 351 2.27 -16.04 -2.08
N ALA A 352 2.50 -16.25 -3.38
CA ALA A 352 3.79 -15.99 -4.01
C ALA A 352 3.65 -15.63 -5.49
N VAL A 353 4.68 -15.03 -6.05
CA VAL A 353 4.74 -14.65 -7.47
C VAL A 353 6.01 -15.19 -8.10
N LEU A 354 5.87 -15.87 -9.24
CA LEU A 354 6.97 -16.24 -10.11
C LEU A 354 7.24 -15.09 -11.09
N LEU A 355 8.45 -14.57 -11.08
CA LEU A 355 8.91 -13.51 -11.98
C LEU A 355 10.04 -14.02 -12.87
N ALA A 356 9.97 -13.79 -14.18
CA ALA A 356 11.09 -14.08 -15.08
C ALA A 356 12.35 -13.29 -14.63
N GLN A 357 13.51 -13.94 -14.50
CA GLN A 357 14.73 -13.31 -14.00
C GLN A 357 15.20 -12.11 -14.86
N GLU A 358 15.08 -12.20 -16.17
CA GLU A 358 15.54 -11.15 -17.08
C GLU A 358 14.59 -9.96 -17.14
N THR A 359 13.28 -10.24 -17.22
CA THR A 359 12.26 -9.19 -17.51
C THR A 359 11.49 -8.75 -16.27
N LEU A 360 11.50 -9.51 -15.19
CA LEU A 360 10.65 -9.37 -14.01
C LEU A 360 9.15 -9.43 -14.35
N GLU A 361 8.79 -10.02 -15.49
CA GLU A 361 7.39 -10.25 -15.84
C GLU A 361 6.82 -11.41 -15.04
N ILE A 362 5.55 -11.30 -14.68
CA ILE A 362 4.82 -12.35 -13.98
C ILE A 362 4.72 -13.59 -14.87
N LYS A 363 5.16 -14.73 -14.36
CA LYS A 363 5.01 -16.06 -15.00
C LYS A 363 3.95 -16.90 -14.31
N GLY A 364 3.60 -16.57 -13.09
CA GLY A 364 2.52 -17.20 -12.33
C GLY A 364 2.32 -16.49 -11.01
N VAL A 365 1.10 -16.54 -10.55
CA VAL A 365 0.70 -16.07 -9.22
C VAL A 365 0.15 -17.25 -8.45
N ILE A 366 0.60 -17.41 -7.24
CA ILE A 366 0.10 -18.41 -6.30
C ILE A 366 -0.68 -17.66 -5.24
N LEU A 367 -1.95 -18.01 -5.11
CA LEU A 367 -2.85 -17.43 -4.13
C LEU A 367 -3.49 -18.56 -3.33
N LYS A 368 -3.33 -18.53 -2.01
CA LYS A 368 -3.81 -19.58 -1.10
C LYS A 368 -3.44 -20.99 -1.59
N GLY A 369 -2.20 -21.14 -2.02
CA GLY A 369 -1.65 -22.42 -2.47
C GLY A 369 -2.09 -22.89 -3.86
N GLN A 370 -2.83 -22.09 -4.59
CA GLN A 370 -3.28 -22.41 -5.95
C GLN A 370 -2.66 -21.46 -6.97
N MET A 371 -2.29 -22.00 -8.12
CA MET A 371 -1.84 -21.22 -9.26
C MET A 371 -3.06 -20.59 -9.94
N LEU A 372 -3.05 -19.26 -10.11
CA LEU A 372 -4.08 -18.53 -10.83
C LEU A 372 -3.95 -18.67 -12.33
#